data_0909236b4a2e5a661b55bbc8c20be169
#
_entry.id   0909236b4a2e5a661b55bbc8c20be169
#
_cell.length_a   1.000
_cell.length_b   1.000
_cell.length_c   1.000
_cell.angle_alpha   90.00
_cell.angle_beta   90.00
_cell.angle_gamma   90.00
#
_symmetry.space_group_name_H-M   'P 1'
#
loop_
_entity.id
_entity.type
_entity.pdbx_description
1 polymer ?
#
loop_
_entity_poly.entity_id
_entity_poly.type
_entity_poly.pdbx_seq_one_letter_code
_entity_poly.pdbx_strand_id
1 'polypeptide(L)'
;MSTIISFKNVHFTYPGDDEESLCGIDLDMEEGSFVAVLGHNGSGKSTLAKHMNAILVPDEGSVTVAGFDTSREEDLLDVRRSVGMVFQNPDNQIVANVVEDDVAFAPENLGVAPGEIRERVDRALQVVGMYELKQHAPHLLSGGQKQRVAIAGVIAMEPKIIALDEPTAMLDPVGRQEVITTVTRLCREKGMTVVLITHHMDECVGADRLIVMSNGRIAADGTPAEVFSQVALMEREGLSVPETTRLIYDLNSAGFELPLSALGVEECAQAICKYINGKKEKCQK
;
A
#
# COMPACT_ATOMS: atom_id res chain seq x y z
N MET A 1 -1.56 -6.74 19.13
CA MET A 1 -1.61 -7.39 17.80
C MET A 1 -0.27 -8.07 17.58
N SER A 2 -0.20 -9.12 16.76
CA SER A 2 1.07 -9.83 16.52
C SER A 2 1.81 -9.17 15.37
N THR A 3 3.16 -9.09 15.45
CA THR A 3 4.00 -8.67 14.34
C THR A 3 3.96 -9.74 13.24
N ILE A 4 3.61 -9.35 12.02
CA ILE A 4 3.56 -10.26 10.87
C ILE A 4 4.73 -10.05 9.91
N ILE A 5 5.28 -8.82 9.82
CA ILE A 5 6.48 -8.49 9.07
C ILE A 5 7.45 -7.78 10.01
N SER A 6 8.71 -8.17 10.02
CA SER A 6 9.75 -7.55 10.81
C SER A 6 11.03 -7.39 10.00
N PHE A 7 11.53 -6.16 9.92
CA PHE A 7 12.85 -5.78 9.42
C PHE A 7 13.73 -5.41 10.61
N LYS A 8 14.95 -5.95 10.66
CA LYS A 8 15.91 -5.66 11.74
C LYS A 8 17.24 -5.26 11.14
N ASN A 9 17.59 -3.98 11.29
CA ASN A 9 18.82 -3.38 10.79
C ASN A 9 19.15 -3.79 9.34
N VAL A 10 18.15 -3.65 8.44
CA VAL A 10 18.27 -4.14 7.06
C VAL A 10 19.00 -3.14 6.20
N HIS A 11 20.08 -3.61 5.57
CA HIS A 11 20.87 -2.91 4.55
C HIS A 11 20.79 -3.65 3.24
N PHE A 12 20.73 -2.91 2.13
CA PHE A 12 20.70 -3.50 0.80
C PHE A 12 21.22 -2.53 -0.27
N THR A 13 22.10 -3.03 -1.12
CA THR A 13 22.64 -2.35 -2.31
C THR A 13 22.39 -3.19 -3.55
N TYR A 14 21.86 -2.58 -4.63
CA TYR A 14 21.72 -3.30 -5.88
C TYR A 14 23.11 -3.59 -6.49
N PRO A 15 23.29 -4.77 -7.13
CA PRO A 15 24.54 -5.08 -7.79
C PRO A 15 24.92 -4.03 -8.85
N GLY A 16 26.07 -3.38 -8.66
CA GLY A 16 26.58 -2.34 -9.54
C GLY A 16 26.28 -0.90 -9.13
N ASP A 17 25.49 -0.71 -8.06
CA ASP A 17 25.26 0.61 -7.47
C ASP A 17 26.30 0.89 -6.36
N ASP A 18 26.68 2.14 -6.20
CA ASP A 18 27.58 2.60 -5.14
C ASP A 18 26.83 3.03 -3.88
N GLU A 19 25.51 3.25 -3.97
CA GLU A 19 24.67 3.75 -2.89
C GLU A 19 23.70 2.67 -2.37
N GLU A 20 23.55 2.60 -1.06
CA GLU A 20 22.57 1.72 -0.44
C GLU A 20 21.14 2.17 -0.75
N SER A 21 20.31 1.22 -1.18
CA SER A 21 18.87 1.42 -1.39
C SER A 21 18.05 1.29 -0.09
N LEU A 22 18.55 0.51 0.88
CA LEU A 22 18.04 0.46 2.25
C LEU A 22 19.21 0.61 3.22
N CYS A 23 19.08 1.54 4.17
CA CYS A 23 20.17 2.00 5.03
C CYS A 23 19.81 1.80 6.51
N GLY A 24 19.85 0.55 7.00
CA GLY A 24 19.56 0.20 8.39
C GLY A 24 18.07 0.38 8.74
N ILE A 25 17.21 -0.35 8.03
CA ILE A 25 15.76 -0.33 8.28
C ILE A 25 15.41 -1.20 9.48
N ASP A 26 14.81 -0.60 10.50
CA ASP A 26 14.12 -1.25 11.61
C ASP A 26 12.62 -0.95 11.49
N LEU A 27 11.80 -1.99 11.27
CA LEU A 27 10.38 -1.82 11.03
C LEU A 27 9.62 -3.09 11.36
N ASP A 28 8.62 -2.97 12.22
CA ASP A 28 7.64 -4.02 12.52
C ASP A 28 6.27 -3.60 11.98
N MET A 29 5.54 -4.51 11.33
CA MET A 29 4.16 -4.31 10.88
C MET A 29 3.25 -5.31 11.55
N GLU A 30 2.07 -4.86 11.97
CA GLU A 30 1.09 -5.66 12.69
C GLU A 30 0.17 -6.42 11.74
N GLU A 31 -0.25 -7.63 12.16
CA GLU A 31 -1.21 -8.44 11.43
C GLU A 31 -2.58 -7.75 11.33
N GLY A 32 -3.20 -7.80 10.13
CA GLY A 32 -4.50 -7.20 9.86
C GLY A 32 -4.49 -5.68 9.77
N SER A 33 -3.32 -5.04 9.73
CA SER A 33 -3.19 -3.58 9.57
C SER A 33 -3.13 -3.16 8.10
N PHE A 34 -3.58 -1.94 7.82
CA PHE A 34 -3.36 -1.25 6.57
C PHE A 34 -2.20 -0.25 6.75
N VAL A 35 -1.04 -0.59 6.21
CA VAL A 35 0.16 0.24 6.26
C VAL A 35 0.39 0.90 4.90
N ALA A 36 0.51 2.22 4.87
CA ALA A 36 0.94 2.97 3.70
C ALA A 36 2.44 3.30 3.80
N VAL A 37 3.17 3.13 2.70
CA VAL A 37 4.59 3.52 2.57
C VAL A 37 4.70 4.59 1.50
N LEU A 38 4.96 5.81 1.93
CA LEU A 38 5.07 7.01 1.09
C LEU A 38 6.53 7.43 0.92
N GLY A 39 6.87 8.02 -0.22
CA GLY A 39 8.20 8.56 -0.49
C GLY A 39 8.36 8.93 -1.96
N HIS A 40 9.37 9.72 -2.29
CA HIS A 40 9.72 10.04 -3.67
C HIS A 40 10.31 8.83 -4.42
N ASN A 41 10.45 8.95 -5.75
CA ASN A 41 11.08 7.91 -6.56
C ASN A 41 12.55 7.72 -6.11
N GLY A 42 12.99 6.47 -6.00
CA GLY A 42 14.34 6.15 -5.51
C GLY A 42 14.50 6.15 -3.99
N SER A 43 13.45 6.38 -3.19
CA SER A 43 13.56 6.38 -1.72
C SER A 43 13.68 4.99 -1.07
N GLY A 44 13.63 3.90 -1.85
CA GLY A 44 13.76 2.52 -1.34
C GLY A 44 12.45 1.76 -1.14
N LYS A 45 11.27 2.34 -1.43
CA LYS A 45 9.95 1.72 -1.19
C LYS A 45 9.75 0.37 -1.91
N SER A 46 10.00 0.31 -3.20
CA SER A 46 9.88 -0.93 -3.99
C SER A 46 10.91 -1.96 -3.57
N THR A 47 12.09 -1.52 -3.13
CA THR A 47 13.12 -2.38 -2.55
C THR A 47 12.63 -2.99 -1.25
N LEU A 48 12.01 -2.19 -0.37
CA LEU A 48 11.39 -2.67 0.87
C LEU A 48 10.33 -3.75 0.58
N ALA A 49 9.42 -3.50 -0.38
CA ALA A 49 8.38 -4.48 -0.76
C ALA A 49 8.96 -5.79 -1.27
N LYS A 50 10.01 -5.74 -2.10
CA LYS A 50 10.66 -6.93 -2.67
C LYS A 50 11.32 -7.81 -1.60
N HIS A 51 11.74 -7.22 -0.47
CA HIS A 51 12.25 -7.99 0.66
C HIS A 51 11.11 -8.72 1.41
N MET A 52 9.90 -8.18 1.44
CA MET A 52 8.75 -8.84 2.09
C MET A 52 8.35 -10.15 1.40
N ASN A 53 8.58 -10.26 0.07
CA ASN A 53 8.26 -11.46 -0.71
C ASN A 53 9.50 -12.33 -1.02
N ALA A 54 10.64 -12.04 -0.41
CA ALA A 54 11.91 -12.71 -0.68
C ALA A 54 12.31 -12.73 -2.18
N ILE A 55 11.96 -11.66 -2.92
CA ILE A 55 12.50 -11.39 -4.26
C ILE A 55 13.93 -10.84 -4.12
N LEU A 56 14.15 -10.03 -3.08
CA LEU A 56 15.45 -9.56 -2.64
C LEU A 56 15.73 -10.10 -1.24
N VAL A 57 16.98 -10.35 -0.95
CA VAL A 57 17.48 -10.75 0.36
C VAL A 57 18.41 -9.64 0.85
N PRO A 58 18.36 -9.24 2.12
CA PRO A 58 19.21 -8.18 2.63
C PRO A 58 20.69 -8.57 2.63
N ASP A 59 21.59 -7.58 2.40
CA ASP A 59 23.04 -7.76 2.51
C ASP A 59 23.45 -7.89 3.98
N GLU A 60 22.79 -7.08 4.87
CA GLU A 60 22.94 -7.14 6.31
C GLU A 60 21.57 -7.04 7.00
N GLY A 61 21.50 -7.56 8.21
CA GLY A 61 20.25 -7.60 8.98
C GLY A 61 19.40 -8.81 8.67
N SER A 62 18.10 -8.74 8.97
CA SER A 62 17.17 -9.85 8.72
C SER A 62 15.76 -9.34 8.45
N VAL A 63 15.02 -10.08 7.61
CA VAL A 63 13.60 -9.87 7.36
C VAL A 63 12.85 -11.15 7.67
N THR A 64 11.83 -11.05 8.53
CA THR A 64 10.93 -12.17 8.83
C THR A 64 9.50 -11.82 8.43
N VAL A 65 8.80 -12.77 7.83
CA VAL A 65 7.44 -12.61 7.31
C VAL A 65 6.59 -13.80 7.72
N ALA A 66 5.51 -13.55 8.41
CA ALA A 66 4.61 -14.58 8.96
C ALA A 66 5.35 -15.65 9.80
N GLY A 67 6.47 -15.27 10.42
CA GLY A 67 7.34 -16.16 11.21
C GLY A 67 8.44 -16.87 10.43
N PHE A 68 8.52 -16.69 9.11
CA PHE A 68 9.54 -17.28 8.23
C PHE A 68 10.66 -16.27 7.93
N ASP A 69 11.90 -16.76 7.80
CA ASP A 69 13.06 -15.95 7.45
C ASP A 69 13.23 -15.87 5.93
N THR A 70 13.25 -14.66 5.36
CA THR A 70 13.34 -14.46 3.91
C THR A 70 14.68 -14.85 3.31
N SER A 71 15.73 -15.05 4.13
CA SER A 71 17.07 -15.47 3.69
C SER A 71 17.24 -16.98 3.60
N ARG A 72 16.32 -17.77 4.19
CA ARG A 72 16.42 -19.23 4.23
C ARG A 72 15.71 -19.85 3.03
N GLU A 73 16.43 -20.68 2.29
CA GLU A 73 15.89 -21.37 1.10
C GLU A 73 14.69 -22.26 1.43
N GLU A 74 14.71 -22.92 2.58
CA GLU A 74 13.62 -23.76 3.10
C GLU A 74 12.32 -22.98 3.39
N ASP A 75 12.41 -21.69 3.73
CA ASP A 75 11.29 -20.84 4.09
C ASP A 75 10.68 -20.10 2.88
N LEU A 76 11.39 -20.04 1.73
CA LEU A 76 10.99 -19.20 0.59
C LEU A 76 9.60 -19.49 0.07
N LEU A 77 9.17 -20.76 0.03
CA LEU A 77 7.85 -21.13 -0.45
C LEU A 77 6.76 -20.62 0.50
N ASP A 78 6.97 -20.71 1.80
CA ASP A 78 6.03 -20.28 2.82
C ASP A 78 5.97 -18.75 2.91
N VAL A 79 7.09 -18.04 2.73
CA VAL A 79 7.12 -16.57 2.56
C VAL A 79 6.28 -16.17 1.35
N ARG A 80 6.49 -16.76 0.17
CA ARG A 80 5.77 -16.43 -1.07
C ARG A 80 4.30 -16.82 -1.04
N ARG A 81 3.92 -17.84 -0.29
CA ARG A 81 2.51 -18.18 -0.01
C ARG A 81 1.87 -17.14 0.91
N SER A 82 2.65 -16.60 1.85
CA SER A 82 2.14 -15.65 2.85
C SER A 82 2.00 -14.23 2.29
N VAL A 83 2.84 -13.83 1.32
CA VAL A 83 2.84 -12.48 0.73
C VAL A 83 2.55 -12.52 -0.75
N GLY A 84 1.38 -12.05 -1.13
CA GLY A 84 1.06 -11.74 -2.52
C GLY A 84 1.56 -10.35 -2.90
N MET A 85 2.26 -10.22 -4.02
CA MET A 85 2.80 -8.95 -4.49
C MET A 85 2.12 -8.51 -5.78
N VAL A 86 1.68 -7.24 -5.82
CA VAL A 86 1.13 -6.59 -7.01
C VAL A 86 2.12 -5.52 -7.47
N PHE A 87 2.55 -5.60 -8.73
CA PHE A 87 3.53 -4.68 -9.30
C PHE A 87 2.86 -3.46 -9.95
N GLN A 88 3.64 -2.41 -10.15
CA GLN A 88 3.22 -1.14 -10.73
C GLN A 88 2.60 -1.31 -12.13
N ASN A 89 3.21 -2.15 -12.98
CA ASN A 89 2.73 -2.41 -14.34
C ASN A 89 2.06 -3.78 -14.43
N PRO A 90 0.72 -3.85 -14.59
CA PRO A 90 0.00 -5.10 -14.69
C PRO A 90 0.39 -5.94 -15.93
N ASP A 91 0.85 -5.32 -17.02
CA ASP A 91 1.29 -6.05 -18.21
C ASP A 91 2.52 -6.92 -17.96
N ASN A 92 3.32 -6.61 -16.94
CA ASN A 92 4.45 -7.44 -16.53
C ASN A 92 4.05 -8.62 -15.62
N GLN A 93 2.81 -8.61 -15.12
CA GLN A 93 2.31 -9.61 -14.18
C GLN A 93 1.33 -10.58 -14.85
N ILE A 94 0.50 -10.10 -15.79
CA ILE A 94 -0.47 -10.90 -16.50
C ILE A 94 0.25 -11.80 -17.54
N VAL A 95 0.08 -13.12 -17.42
CA VAL A 95 0.79 -14.11 -18.22
C VAL A 95 -0.14 -14.96 -19.12
N ALA A 96 -1.44 -15.04 -18.79
CA ALA A 96 -2.40 -15.85 -19.55
C ALA A 96 -3.14 -15.04 -20.62
N ASN A 97 -3.76 -15.76 -21.57
CA ASN A 97 -4.55 -15.16 -22.63
C ASN A 97 -6.03 -14.97 -22.29
N VAL A 98 -6.47 -15.48 -21.16
CA VAL A 98 -7.83 -15.37 -20.62
C VAL A 98 -7.75 -14.93 -19.16
N VAL A 99 -8.64 -14.03 -18.76
CA VAL A 99 -8.64 -13.45 -17.41
C VAL A 99 -8.75 -14.51 -16.31
N GLU A 100 -9.67 -15.47 -16.43
CA GLU A 100 -9.84 -16.50 -15.40
C GLU A 100 -8.63 -17.44 -15.29
N ASP A 101 -7.96 -17.72 -16.41
CA ASP A 101 -6.75 -18.55 -16.44
C ASP A 101 -5.58 -17.81 -15.76
N ASP A 102 -5.50 -16.49 -15.96
CA ASP A 102 -4.48 -15.67 -15.30
C ASP A 102 -4.67 -15.66 -13.78
N VAL A 103 -5.91 -15.51 -13.33
CA VAL A 103 -6.23 -15.54 -11.89
C VAL A 103 -6.04 -16.94 -11.29
N ALA A 104 -6.21 -18.00 -12.08
CA ALA A 104 -5.97 -19.39 -11.66
C ALA A 104 -4.47 -19.74 -11.53
N PHE A 105 -3.60 -19.02 -12.24
CA PHE A 105 -2.17 -19.34 -12.36
C PHE A 105 -1.46 -19.50 -11.02
N ALA A 106 -1.69 -18.58 -10.09
CA ALA A 106 -1.02 -18.63 -8.79
C ALA A 106 -1.53 -19.77 -7.89
N PRO A 107 -2.86 -20.00 -7.69
CA PRO A 107 -3.36 -21.17 -6.98
C PRO A 107 -2.92 -22.50 -7.59
N GLU A 108 -2.84 -22.61 -8.92
CA GLU A 108 -2.34 -23.81 -9.60
C GLU A 108 -0.88 -24.12 -9.22
N ASN A 109 -0.02 -23.11 -9.27
CA ASN A 109 1.39 -23.23 -8.86
C ASN A 109 1.56 -23.58 -7.39
N LEU A 110 0.60 -23.19 -6.54
CA LEU A 110 0.56 -23.56 -5.13
C LEU A 110 0.03 -24.98 -4.88
N GLY A 111 -0.42 -25.70 -5.93
CA GLY A 111 -0.94 -27.05 -5.83
C GLY A 111 -2.32 -27.15 -5.21
N VAL A 112 -3.12 -26.10 -5.30
CA VAL A 112 -4.52 -26.09 -4.85
C VAL A 112 -5.34 -27.05 -5.71
N ALA A 113 -6.31 -27.77 -5.10
CA ALA A 113 -7.15 -28.72 -5.82
C ALA A 113 -8.02 -28.04 -6.90
N PRO A 114 -8.23 -28.64 -8.09
CA PRO A 114 -8.92 -27.98 -9.22
C PRO A 114 -10.31 -27.43 -8.89
N GLY A 115 -11.10 -28.14 -8.08
CA GLY A 115 -12.42 -27.65 -7.64
C GLY A 115 -12.35 -26.40 -6.78
N GLU A 116 -11.37 -26.34 -5.89
CA GLU A 116 -11.13 -25.19 -5.02
C GLU A 116 -10.55 -24.00 -5.81
N ILE A 117 -9.70 -24.24 -6.82
CA ILE A 117 -9.19 -23.19 -7.70
C ILE A 117 -10.36 -22.43 -8.34
N ARG A 118 -11.33 -23.15 -8.88
CA ARG A 118 -12.51 -22.53 -9.51
C ARG A 118 -13.27 -21.60 -8.56
N GLU A 119 -13.49 -22.05 -7.33
CA GLU A 119 -14.17 -21.26 -6.31
C GLU A 119 -13.37 -20.02 -5.90
N ARG A 120 -12.04 -20.15 -5.76
CA ARG A 120 -11.14 -19.03 -5.44
C ARG A 120 -11.10 -17.99 -6.55
N VAL A 121 -11.00 -18.44 -7.80
CA VAL A 121 -10.99 -17.58 -9.00
C VAL A 121 -12.29 -16.79 -9.10
N ASP A 122 -13.45 -17.48 -9.07
CA ASP A 122 -14.76 -16.82 -9.16
C ASP A 122 -14.95 -15.80 -8.02
N ARG A 123 -14.55 -16.13 -6.80
CA ARG A 123 -14.60 -15.25 -5.62
C ARG A 123 -13.67 -14.04 -5.78
N ALA A 124 -12.44 -14.25 -6.21
CA ALA A 124 -11.46 -13.18 -6.40
C ALA A 124 -11.94 -12.18 -7.47
N LEU A 125 -12.43 -12.68 -8.61
CA LEU A 125 -12.98 -11.84 -9.67
C LEU A 125 -14.23 -11.06 -9.24
N GLN A 126 -15.09 -11.64 -8.40
CA GLN A 126 -16.23 -10.93 -7.81
C GLN A 126 -15.77 -9.80 -6.89
N VAL A 127 -14.76 -10.05 -6.05
CA VAL A 127 -14.21 -9.05 -5.11
C VAL A 127 -13.70 -7.82 -5.85
N VAL A 128 -13.04 -7.99 -6.99
CA VAL A 128 -12.49 -6.87 -7.77
C VAL A 128 -13.46 -6.34 -8.85
N GLY A 129 -14.69 -6.88 -8.93
CA GLY A 129 -15.70 -6.46 -9.92
C GLY A 129 -15.35 -6.82 -11.36
N MET A 130 -14.62 -7.93 -11.59
CA MET A 130 -14.18 -8.38 -12.91
C MET A 130 -14.82 -9.69 -13.36
N TYR A 131 -15.78 -10.21 -12.61
CA TYR A 131 -16.40 -11.54 -12.88
C TYR A 131 -17.02 -11.66 -14.28
N GLU A 132 -17.73 -10.62 -14.74
CA GLU A 132 -18.38 -10.61 -16.07
C GLU A 132 -17.36 -10.59 -17.23
N LEU A 133 -16.10 -10.23 -16.94
CA LEU A 133 -15.03 -10.16 -17.92
C LEU A 133 -14.09 -11.38 -17.86
N LYS A 134 -14.42 -12.41 -17.10
CA LYS A 134 -13.56 -13.56 -16.83
C LYS A 134 -13.10 -14.33 -18.07
N GLN A 135 -13.94 -14.36 -19.12
CA GLN A 135 -13.66 -15.02 -20.41
C GLN A 135 -12.97 -14.08 -21.42
N HIS A 136 -12.72 -12.83 -21.05
CA HIS A 136 -12.08 -11.88 -21.97
C HIS A 136 -10.57 -12.08 -22.00
N ALA A 137 -9.99 -11.65 -23.12
CA ALA A 137 -8.55 -11.59 -23.26
C ALA A 137 -8.00 -10.33 -22.53
N PRO A 138 -6.95 -10.45 -21.71
CA PRO A 138 -6.40 -9.32 -20.94
C PRO A 138 -5.99 -8.11 -21.80
N HIS A 139 -5.52 -8.32 -23.03
CA HIS A 139 -5.11 -7.23 -23.92
C HIS A 139 -6.29 -6.34 -24.39
N LEU A 140 -7.55 -6.77 -24.22
CA LEU A 140 -8.73 -5.98 -24.49
C LEU A 140 -9.20 -5.13 -23.30
N LEU A 141 -8.57 -5.28 -22.14
CA LEU A 141 -8.92 -4.59 -20.92
C LEU A 141 -8.23 -3.21 -20.83
N SER A 142 -8.90 -2.25 -20.17
CA SER A 142 -8.26 -0.99 -19.77
C SER A 142 -7.16 -1.23 -18.73
N GLY A 143 -6.24 -0.28 -18.54
CA GLY A 143 -5.20 -0.37 -17.53
C GLY A 143 -5.74 -0.65 -16.12
N GLY A 144 -6.82 0.03 -15.73
CA GLY A 144 -7.48 -0.19 -14.43
C GLY A 144 -8.12 -1.58 -14.31
N GLN A 145 -8.69 -2.11 -15.40
CA GLN A 145 -9.21 -3.48 -15.42
C GLN A 145 -8.09 -4.51 -15.30
N LYS A 146 -6.98 -4.32 -16.02
CA LYS A 146 -5.79 -5.18 -15.91
C LYS A 146 -5.23 -5.19 -14.49
N GLN A 147 -5.13 -4.02 -13.84
CA GLN A 147 -4.67 -3.93 -12.47
C GLN A 147 -5.58 -4.68 -11.50
N ARG A 148 -6.90 -4.59 -11.68
CA ARG A 148 -7.85 -5.37 -10.87
C ARG A 148 -7.73 -6.88 -11.12
N VAL A 149 -7.44 -7.31 -12.34
CA VAL A 149 -7.15 -8.72 -12.64
C VAL A 149 -5.87 -9.16 -11.93
N ALA A 150 -4.80 -8.37 -11.97
CA ALA A 150 -3.56 -8.67 -11.25
C ALA A 150 -3.79 -8.79 -9.73
N ILE A 151 -4.60 -7.90 -9.16
CA ILE A 151 -5.03 -7.98 -7.75
C ILE A 151 -5.86 -9.26 -7.50
N ALA A 152 -6.76 -9.63 -8.42
CA ALA A 152 -7.55 -10.87 -8.29
C ALA A 152 -6.65 -12.11 -8.26
N GLY A 153 -5.62 -12.18 -9.11
CA GLY A 153 -4.64 -13.27 -9.12
C GLY A 153 -3.94 -13.41 -7.76
N VAL A 154 -3.61 -12.29 -7.13
CA VAL A 154 -3.03 -12.31 -5.78
C VAL A 154 -4.06 -12.72 -4.72
N ILE A 155 -5.29 -12.22 -4.79
CA ILE A 155 -6.36 -12.59 -3.83
C ILE A 155 -6.69 -14.10 -3.91
N ALA A 156 -6.65 -14.68 -5.11
CA ALA A 156 -6.94 -16.11 -5.31
C ALA A 156 -5.93 -17.04 -4.62
N MET A 157 -4.73 -16.55 -4.30
CA MET A 157 -3.77 -17.26 -3.46
C MET A 157 -4.23 -17.38 -2.00
N GLU A 158 -5.13 -16.48 -1.56
CA GLU A 158 -5.54 -16.29 -0.15
C GLU A 158 -4.33 -16.02 0.77
N PRO A 159 -3.47 -15.04 0.44
CA PRO A 159 -2.29 -14.73 1.23
C PRO A 159 -2.69 -14.02 2.53
N LYS A 160 -1.80 -14.03 3.54
CA LYS A 160 -1.98 -13.26 4.78
C LYS A 160 -1.70 -11.77 4.58
N ILE A 161 -0.81 -11.46 3.63
CA ILE A 161 -0.30 -10.11 3.36
C ILE A 161 -0.43 -9.83 1.87
N ILE A 162 -0.90 -8.63 1.51
CA ILE A 162 -0.82 -8.10 0.15
C ILE A 162 0.12 -6.88 0.18
N ALA A 163 1.20 -6.94 -0.58
CA ALA A 163 2.08 -5.82 -0.86
C ALA A 163 1.79 -5.27 -2.27
N LEU A 164 1.39 -4.00 -2.35
CA LEU A 164 1.06 -3.34 -3.61
C LEU A 164 2.09 -2.24 -3.89
N ASP A 165 2.86 -2.42 -4.95
CA ASP A 165 3.89 -1.46 -5.36
C ASP A 165 3.33 -0.52 -6.44
N GLU A 166 2.95 0.69 -6.04
CA GLU A 166 2.34 1.74 -6.88
C GLU A 166 1.18 1.23 -7.76
N PRO A 167 0.17 0.54 -7.21
CA PRO A 167 -0.84 -0.16 -8.00
C PRO A 167 -1.76 0.78 -8.79
N THR A 168 -1.69 2.07 -8.54
CA THR A 168 -2.58 3.09 -9.09
C THR A 168 -1.89 4.06 -10.06
N ALA A 169 -0.57 3.93 -10.25
CA ALA A 169 0.24 4.89 -11.01
C ALA A 169 -0.20 5.08 -12.46
N MET A 170 -0.78 4.04 -13.09
CA MET A 170 -1.24 4.07 -14.48
C MET A 170 -2.76 4.21 -14.62
N LEU A 171 -3.47 4.56 -13.54
CA LEU A 171 -4.93 4.60 -13.52
C LEU A 171 -5.46 6.03 -13.55
N ASP A 172 -6.64 6.17 -14.16
CA ASP A 172 -7.45 7.38 -14.03
C ASP A 172 -7.99 7.52 -12.58
N PRO A 173 -8.50 8.69 -12.20
CA PRO A 173 -8.98 8.92 -10.83
C PRO A 173 -10.05 7.93 -10.36
N VAL A 174 -10.93 7.46 -11.26
CA VAL A 174 -12.00 6.50 -10.93
C VAL A 174 -11.39 5.12 -10.67
N GLY A 175 -10.55 4.62 -11.57
CA GLY A 175 -9.86 3.34 -11.41
C GLY A 175 -8.97 3.30 -10.16
N ARG A 176 -8.32 4.43 -9.83
CA ARG A 176 -7.54 4.59 -8.61
C ARG A 176 -8.41 4.40 -7.36
N GLN A 177 -9.55 5.11 -7.30
CA GLN A 177 -10.47 5.00 -6.16
C GLN A 177 -11.04 3.58 -6.01
N GLU A 178 -11.34 2.89 -7.12
CA GLU A 178 -11.80 1.50 -7.11
C GLU A 178 -10.77 0.53 -6.53
N VAL A 179 -9.49 0.69 -6.88
CA VAL A 179 -8.39 -0.13 -6.34
C VAL A 179 -8.23 0.13 -4.84
N ILE A 180 -8.13 1.40 -4.40
CA ILE A 180 -7.98 1.75 -2.99
C ILE A 180 -9.17 1.25 -2.16
N THR A 181 -10.39 1.40 -2.67
CA THR A 181 -11.60 0.86 -2.01
C THR A 181 -11.53 -0.65 -1.88
N THR A 182 -11.08 -1.35 -2.91
CA THR A 182 -10.96 -2.82 -2.92
C THR A 182 -9.95 -3.28 -1.87
N VAL A 183 -8.75 -2.70 -1.83
CA VAL A 183 -7.71 -3.11 -0.87
C VAL A 183 -8.07 -2.75 0.56
N THR A 184 -8.72 -1.60 0.78
CA THR A 184 -9.25 -1.22 2.10
C THR A 184 -10.28 -2.24 2.59
N ARG A 185 -11.21 -2.66 1.72
CA ARG A 185 -12.20 -3.69 2.04
C ARG A 185 -11.56 -5.03 2.38
N LEU A 186 -10.52 -5.46 1.65
CA LEU A 186 -9.77 -6.68 1.95
C LEU A 186 -9.16 -6.64 3.35
N CYS A 187 -8.57 -5.52 3.73
CA CYS A 187 -8.03 -5.33 5.06
C CYS A 187 -9.15 -5.40 6.12
N ARG A 188 -10.19 -4.57 5.99
CA ARG A 188 -11.23 -4.39 7.01
C ARG A 188 -12.17 -5.60 7.17
N GLU A 189 -12.56 -6.23 6.07
CA GLU A 189 -13.55 -7.33 6.10
C GLU A 189 -12.92 -8.72 6.14
N LYS A 190 -11.70 -8.89 5.60
CA LYS A 190 -11.02 -10.19 5.55
C LYS A 190 -9.87 -10.31 6.56
N GLY A 191 -9.53 -9.23 7.26
CA GLY A 191 -8.42 -9.22 8.21
C GLY A 191 -7.05 -9.39 7.55
N MET A 192 -6.96 -9.13 6.24
CA MET A 192 -5.72 -9.25 5.48
C MET A 192 -4.80 -8.07 5.80
N THR A 193 -3.52 -8.32 5.98
CA THR A 193 -2.54 -7.24 6.12
C THR A 193 -2.28 -6.61 4.76
N VAL A 194 -2.39 -5.30 4.65
CA VAL A 194 -2.16 -4.55 3.41
C VAL A 194 -0.98 -3.62 3.58
N VAL A 195 -0.02 -3.71 2.67
CA VAL A 195 1.09 -2.76 2.54
C VAL A 195 0.96 -2.07 1.19
N LEU A 196 0.59 -0.79 1.21
CA LEU A 196 0.42 0.04 0.01
C LEU A 196 1.61 0.96 -0.15
N ILE A 197 2.39 0.76 -1.21
CA ILE A 197 3.45 1.68 -1.61
C ILE A 197 2.88 2.63 -2.64
N THR A 198 3.02 3.93 -2.38
CA THR A 198 2.51 4.98 -3.25
C THR A 198 3.32 6.26 -3.12
N HIS A 199 3.18 7.14 -4.09
CA HIS A 199 3.62 8.53 -4.02
C HIS A 199 2.43 9.51 -3.95
N HIS A 200 1.19 8.99 -3.83
CA HIS A 200 -0.04 9.77 -3.71
C HIS A 200 -0.50 9.85 -2.25
N MET A 201 -0.50 11.06 -1.68
CA MET A 201 -0.85 11.31 -0.28
C MET A 201 -2.29 10.93 0.04
N ASP A 202 -3.22 11.17 -0.88
CA ASP A 202 -4.65 10.90 -0.70
C ASP A 202 -4.94 9.41 -0.50
N GLU A 203 -4.11 8.53 -1.07
CA GLU A 203 -4.24 7.08 -0.91
C GLU A 203 -3.83 6.60 0.49
N CYS A 204 -3.02 7.41 1.19
CA CYS A 204 -2.53 7.11 2.54
C CYS A 204 -3.50 7.51 3.65
N VAL A 205 -4.47 8.38 3.37
CA VAL A 205 -5.38 8.96 4.38
C VAL A 205 -6.18 7.89 5.14
N GLY A 206 -6.57 6.82 4.45
CA GLY A 206 -7.35 5.72 5.02
C GLY A 206 -6.54 4.61 5.69
N ALA A 207 -5.19 4.72 5.72
CA ALA A 207 -4.32 3.73 6.34
C ALA A 207 -4.33 3.84 7.88
N ASP A 208 -4.01 2.74 8.56
CA ASP A 208 -3.82 2.73 10.02
C ASP A 208 -2.48 3.33 10.42
N ARG A 209 -1.47 3.16 9.54
CA ARG A 209 -0.10 3.63 9.76
C ARG A 209 0.48 4.14 8.45
N LEU A 210 1.19 5.24 8.53
CA LEU A 210 1.91 5.86 7.42
C LEU A 210 3.41 5.89 7.73
N ILE A 211 4.19 5.28 6.85
CA ILE A 211 5.64 5.29 6.91
C ILE A 211 6.14 6.17 5.76
N VAL A 212 7.00 7.12 6.05
CA VAL A 212 7.65 7.95 5.04
C VAL A 212 9.07 7.48 4.85
N MET A 213 9.42 7.08 3.62
CA MET A 213 10.78 6.71 3.25
C MET A 213 11.48 7.82 2.49
N SER A 214 12.72 8.09 2.86
CA SER A 214 13.62 9.02 2.18
C SER A 214 15.04 8.48 2.22
N ASN A 215 15.72 8.46 1.07
CA ASN A 215 17.12 8.04 0.94
C ASN A 215 17.43 6.70 1.65
N GLY A 216 16.60 5.69 1.43
CA GLY A 216 16.77 4.36 2.02
C GLY A 216 16.50 4.27 3.52
N ARG A 217 15.94 5.33 4.15
CA ARG A 217 15.66 5.40 5.60
C ARG A 217 14.20 5.72 5.87
N ILE A 218 13.73 5.41 7.08
CA ILE A 218 12.43 5.85 7.58
C ILE A 218 12.60 7.27 8.13
N ALA A 219 11.93 8.23 7.45
CA ALA A 219 11.96 9.64 7.84
C ALA A 219 10.83 10.01 8.81
N ALA A 220 9.67 9.34 8.70
CA ALA A 220 8.56 9.46 9.65
C ALA A 220 7.77 8.16 9.71
N ASP A 221 7.12 7.94 10.86
CA ASP A 221 6.34 6.75 11.15
C ASP A 221 5.27 7.11 12.19
N GLY A 222 4.00 6.84 11.89
CA GLY A 222 2.87 7.16 12.77
C GLY A 222 1.54 6.99 12.05
N THR A 223 0.47 7.49 12.63
CA THR A 223 -0.82 7.60 11.92
C THR A 223 -0.73 8.64 10.80
N PRO A 224 -1.55 8.53 9.74
CA PRO A 224 -1.57 9.56 8.69
C PRO A 224 -1.75 10.99 9.23
N ALA A 225 -2.59 11.17 10.26
CA ALA A 225 -2.81 12.46 10.89
C ALA A 225 -1.55 13.02 11.60
N GLU A 226 -0.80 12.17 12.29
CA GLU A 226 0.46 12.55 12.95
C GLU A 226 1.55 12.90 11.95
N VAL A 227 1.69 12.09 10.89
CA VAL A 227 2.73 12.28 9.88
C VAL A 227 2.44 13.51 9.03
N PHE A 228 1.23 13.63 8.47
CA PHE A 228 0.88 14.78 7.62
C PHE A 228 0.79 16.10 8.37
N SER A 229 0.58 16.10 9.70
CA SER A 229 0.66 17.34 10.51
C SER A 229 2.08 17.91 10.56
N GLN A 230 3.11 17.12 10.24
CA GLN A 230 4.51 17.55 10.18
C GLN A 230 4.85 18.15 8.80
N VAL A 231 4.10 19.18 8.37
CA VAL A 231 4.21 19.78 7.03
C VAL A 231 5.64 20.15 6.65
N ALA A 232 6.40 20.77 7.58
CA ALA A 232 7.78 21.16 7.34
C ALA A 232 8.73 19.97 7.14
N LEU A 233 8.46 18.82 7.78
CA LEU A 233 9.21 17.59 7.53
C LEU A 233 8.89 17.06 6.16
N MET A 234 7.62 16.97 5.78
CA MET A 234 7.20 16.49 4.45
C MET A 234 7.81 17.32 3.33
N GLU A 235 7.79 18.66 3.45
CA GLU A 235 8.42 19.56 2.48
C GLU A 235 9.94 19.37 2.40
N ARG A 236 10.63 19.18 3.52
CA ARG A 236 12.07 18.90 3.57
C ARG A 236 12.42 17.60 2.83
N GLU A 237 11.57 16.57 2.96
CA GLU A 237 11.75 15.29 2.26
C GLU A 237 11.21 15.32 0.81
N GLY A 238 10.87 16.50 0.27
CA GLY A 238 10.39 16.66 -1.11
C GLY A 238 8.99 16.11 -1.36
N LEU A 239 8.20 15.95 -0.31
CA LEU A 239 6.84 15.43 -0.36
C LEU A 239 5.82 16.54 -0.07
N SER A 240 4.63 16.39 -0.64
CA SER A 240 3.48 17.23 -0.30
C SER A 240 2.69 16.61 0.86
N VAL A 241 1.69 17.34 1.34
CA VAL A 241 0.65 16.83 2.24
C VAL A 241 -0.71 16.86 1.51
N PRO A 242 -1.75 16.17 2.01
CA PRO A 242 -3.10 16.28 1.45
C PRO A 242 -3.55 17.74 1.34
N GLU A 243 -4.33 18.07 0.30
CA GLU A 243 -4.77 19.46 0.05
C GLU A 243 -5.53 20.06 1.23
N THR A 244 -6.31 19.26 1.94
CA THR A 244 -7.00 19.65 3.18
C THR A 244 -6.06 20.07 4.28
N THR A 245 -4.98 19.29 4.50
CA THR A 245 -3.93 19.62 5.48
C THR A 245 -3.19 20.88 5.07
N ARG A 246 -2.89 21.04 3.77
CA ARG A 246 -2.26 22.25 3.24
C ARG A 246 -3.11 23.48 3.47
N LEU A 247 -4.39 23.41 3.16
CA LEU A 247 -5.34 24.51 3.40
C LEU A 247 -5.37 24.92 4.89
N ILE A 248 -5.46 23.95 5.80
CA ILE A 248 -5.45 24.21 7.24
C ILE A 248 -4.12 24.84 7.68
N TYR A 249 -2.99 24.35 7.18
CA TYR A 249 -1.68 24.89 7.46
C TYR A 249 -1.54 26.35 7.03
N ASP A 250 -2.02 26.69 5.83
CA ASP A 250 -1.98 28.06 5.30
C ASP A 250 -2.94 28.98 6.07
N LEU A 251 -4.12 28.51 6.46
CA LEU A 251 -5.03 29.25 7.34
C LEU A 251 -4.42 29.49 8.72
N ASN A 252 -3.76 28.51 9.32
CA ASN A 252 -3.08 28.67 10.60
C ASN A 252 -1.94 29.69 10.52
N SER A 253 -1.22 29.72 9.39
CA SER A 253 -0.22 30.75 9.12
C SER A 253 -0.81 32.17 9.01
N ALA A 254 -2.07 32.27 8.63
CA ALA A 254 -2.85 33.51 8.60
C ALA A 254 -3.53 33.86 9.95
N GLY A 255 -3.24 33.12 11.03
CA GLY A 255 -3.75 33.39 12.38
C GLY A 255 -5.04 32.66 12.76
N PHE A 256 -5.41 31.60 12.03
CA PHE A 256 -6.45 30.68 12.45
C PHE A 256 -5.85 29.63 13.41
N GLU A 257 -6.70 28.94 14.15
CA GLU A 257 -6.31 27.84 15.05
C GLU A 257 -7.16 26.62 14.70
N LEU A 258 -6.77 25.93 13.63
CA LEU A 258 -7.47 24.76 13.08
C LEU A 258 -6.62 23.49 13.28
N PRO A 259 -7.24 22.32 13.52
CA PRO A 259 -6.53 21.07 13.72
C PRO A 259 -5.91 20.57 12.41
N LEU A 260 -4.59 20.38 12.34
CA LEU A 260 -3.90 19.78 11.18
C LEU A 260 -4.22 18.29 10.98
N SER A 261 -4.86 17.67 11.96
CA SER A 261 -5.28 16.26 11.91
C SER A 261 -6.51 15.99 11.05
N ALA A 262 -7.19 17.03 10.55
CA ALA A 262 -8.35 16.89 9.66
C ALA A 262 -7.86 16.59 8.23
N LEU A 263 -7.81 15.31 7.87
CA LEU A 263 -7.30 14.85 6.58
C LEU A 263 -8.39 14.79 5.49
N GLY A 264 -9.65 14.52 5.88
CA GLY A 264 -10.78 14.44 4.97
C GLY A 264 -11.39 15.81 4.67
N VAL A 265 -12.08 15.93 3.51
CA VAL A 265 -12.75 17.17 3.09
C VAL A 265 -13.84 17.55 4.10
N GLU A 266 -14.65 16.60 4.54
CA GLU A 266 -15.72 16.80 5.51
C GLU A 266 -15.18 17.25 6.86
N GLU A 267 -14.11 16.64 7.35
CA GLU A 267 -13.45 16.98 8.61
C GLU A 267 -12.87 18.40 8.56
N CYS A 268 -12.20 18.72 7.46
CA CYS A 268 -11.65 20.05 7.21
C CYS A 268 -12.78 21.13 7.18
N ALA A 269 -13.85 20.87 6.44
CA ALA A 269 -15.00 21.77 6.37
C ALA A 269 -15.66 21.98 7.75
N GLN A 270 -15.85 20.89 8.51
CA GLN A 270 -16.40 20.95 9.86
C GLN A 270 -15.51 21.77 10.81
N ALA A 271 -14.18 21.58 10.76
CA ALA A 271 -13.22 22.32 11.56
C ALA A 271 -13.30 23.83 11.28
N ILE A 272 -13.34 24.22 10.00
CA ILE A 272 -13.46 25.62 9.57
C ILE A 272 -14.81 26.21 10.03
N CYS A 273 -15.92 25.52 9.79
CA CYS A 273 -17.25 25.98 10.22
C CYS A 273 -17.35 26.17 11.74
N LYS A 274 -16.82 25.23 12.51
CA LYS A 274 -16.78 25.31 13.99
C LYS A 274 -15.98 26.53 14.46
N TYR A 275 -14.83 26.79 13.86
CA TYR A 275 -14.01 27.95 14.19
C TYR A 275 -14.73 29.27 13.91
N ILE A 276 -15.37 29.41 12.73
CA ILE A 276 -16.11 30.62 12.35
C ILE A 276 -17.31 30.88 13.28
N ASN A 277 -18.10 29.85 13.59
CA ASN A 277 -19.24 29.95 14.47
C ASN A 277 -18.86 30.29 15.92
N GLY A 278 -17.78 29.66 16.44
CA GLY A 278 -17.26 29.97 17.77
C GLY A 278 -16.73 31.42 17.90
N LYS A 279 -16.18 32.02 16.83
CA LYS A 279 -15.81 33.45 16.83
C LYS A 279 -17.02 34.36 16.77
N LYS A 280 -18.10 34.01 16.05
CA LYS A 280 -19.34 34.80 16.01
C LYS A 280 -20.00 34.92 17.39
N GLU A 281 -20.01 33.82 18.17
CA GLU A 281 -20.53 33.80 19.54
C GLU A 281 -19.70 34.65 20.52
N LYS A 282 -18.37 34.74 20.31
CA LYS A 282 -17.49 35.60 21.12
C LYS A 282 -17.56 37.08 20.77
N CYS A 283 -17.96 37.43 19.55
CA CYS A 283 -18.16 38.84 19.14
C CYS A 283 -19.53 39.41 19.54
N GLN A 284 -20.49 38.57 19.96
CA GLN A 284 -21.84 38.98 20.40
C GLN A 284 -21.97 39.10 21.93
N LYS A 285 -20.89 38.81 22.68
CA LYS A 285 -20.74 39.04 24.12
C LYS A 285 -19.79 40.19 24.37
#